data_851dbeb0d2d9558edaa4f59cde0f907f
#
_entry.id   851dbeb0d2d9558edaa4f59cde0f907f
#
_cell.length_a   1.000
_cell.length_b   1.000
_cell.length_c   1.000
_cell.angle_alpha   90.00
_cell.angle_beta   90.00
_cell.angle_gamma   90.00
#
_symmetry.space_group_name_H-M   'P 1'
#
loop_
_entity.id
_entity.type
_entity.pdbx_description
1 polymer ?
#
loop_
_entity_poly.entity_id
_entity_poly.type
_entity_poly.pdbx_seq_one_letter_code
_entity_poly.pdbx_strand_id
1 'polypeptide(L)'
;PIAACFTAFSASKELEAWLSRAHEARGAYDEKLDQKLRVAAIGIRARGYEVTLRTQAEAKLTEALHRIHSAWSLAALDEATSQFQYDLCDEYYHLDRIDPKANYEVSTVSVPIFAYREVPVLCFVAGSFDKTITGSQIEEIASRMKESADRVTRLAAGQETVA
;
A
#
# COMPACT_ATOMS: atom_id res chain seq x y z
N PRO A 1 -0.91 4.65 -7.32
CA PRO A 1 -2.16 4.26 -6.69
C PRO A 1 -1.95 3.75 -5.27
N ILE A 2 -2.62 4.36 -4.32
CA ILE A 2 -2.59 4.00 -2.91
C ILE A 2 -3.70 2.97 -2.66
N ALA A 3 -3.57 2.18 -1.60
CA ALA A 3 -4.57 1.19 -1.19
C ALA A 3 -4.59 -0.14 -1.98
N ALA A 4 -3.47 -0.57 -2.51
CA ALA A 4 -3.37 -1.87 -3.18
C ALA A 4 -3.76 -3.03 -2.24
N CYS A 5 -3.52 -2.89 -0.93
CA CYS A 5 -3.93 -3.85 0.09
C CYS A 5 -5.45 -4.10 0.09
N PHE A 6 -6.26 -3.04 -0.06
CA PHE A 6 -7.73 -3.19 -0.18
C PHE A 6 -8.11 -3.77 -1.54
N THR A 7 -7.55 -3.22 -2.61
CA THR A 7 -7.90 -3.59 -3.98
C THR A 7 -7.57 -5.03 -4.31
N ALA A 8 -6.45 -5.55 -3.79
CA ALA A 8 -6.04 -6.94 -4.02
C ALA A 8 -7.06 -7.97 -3.52
N PHE A 9 -7.86 -7.64 -2.51
CA PHE A 9 -8.89 -8.54 -1.95
C PHE A 9 -10.32 -8.15 -2.33
N SER A 10 -10.50 -7.07 -3.07
CA SER A 10 -11.80 -6.61 -3.55
C SER A 10 -12.24 -7.37 -4.81
N ALA A 11 -13.47 -7.12 -5.24
CA ALA A 11 -14.00 -7.67 -6.48
C ALA A 11 -13.27 -7.08 -7.72
N SER A 12 -13.35 -7.76 -8.84
CA SER A 12 -12.65 -7.35 -10.08
C SER A 12 -12.98 -5.91 -10.50
N LYS A 13 -14.22 -5.45 -10.25
CA LYS A 13 -14.65 -4.08 -10.57
C LYS A 13 -13.82 -3.02 -9.83
N GLU A 14 -13.51 -3.24 -8.58
CA GLU A 14 -12.70 -2.34 -7.75
C GLU A 14 -11.25 -2.33 -8.22
N LEU A 15 -10.72 -3.48 -8.65
CA LEU A 15 -9.40 -3.57 -9.26
C LEU A 15 -9.34 -2.73 -10.55
N GLU A 16 -10.31 -2.88 -11.45
CA GLU A 16 -10.36 -2.11 -12.69
C GLU A 16 -10.50 -0.60 -12.40
N ALA A 17 -11.32 -0.20 -11.43
CA ALA A 17 -11.44 1.20 -11.02
C ALA A 17 -10.13 1.75 -10.41
N TRP A 18 -9.36 0.92 -9.71
CA TRP A 18 -8.06 1.30 -9.18
C TRP A 18 -7.01 1.50 -10.29
N LEU A 19 -7.01 0.61 -11.29
CA LEU A 19 -6.15 0.74 -12.48
C LEU A 19 -6.51 1.97 -13.31
N SER A 20 -7.81 2.25 -13.51
CA SER A 20 -8.28 3.45 -14.21
C SER A 20 -7.74 4.72 -13.57
N ARG A 21 -7.79 4.83 -12.24
CA ARG A 21 -7.20 5.98 -11.53
C ARG A 21 -5.69 6.12 -11.73
N ALA A 22 -4.97 5.00 -11.88
CA ALA A 22 -3.54 5.05 -12.20
C ALA A 22 -3.29 5.61 -13.60
N HIS A 23 -4.08 5.20 -14.59
CA HIS A 23 -3.99 5.72 -15.94
C HIS A 23 -4.42 7.19 -16.03
N GLU A 24 -5.46 7.59 -15.27
CA GLU A 24 -5.87 9.00 -15.14
C GLU A 24 -4.74 9.85 -14.55
N ALA A 25 -4.07 9.38 -13.49
CA ALA A 25 -2.92 10.09 -12.92
C ALA A 25 -1.74 10.19 -13.90
N ARG A 26 -1.57 9.19 -14.77
CA ARG A 26 -0.56 9.18 -15.84
C ARG A 26 -0.94 10.08 -17.01
N GLY A 27 -2.21 10.40 -17.18
CA GLY A 27 -2.75 11.17 -18.29
C GLY A 27 -3.00 10.36 -19.56
N ALA A 28 -2.66 9.07 -19.58
CA ALA A 28 -2.88 8.14 -20.69
C ALA A 28 -2.86 6.69 -20.21
N TYR A 29 -3.41 5.79 -21.01
CA TYR A 29 -3.28 4.35 -20.80
C TYR A 29 -1.81 3.93 -20.98
N ASP A 30 -1.29 3.17 -20.02
CA ASP A 30 0.07 2.63 -20.02
C ASP A 30 0.00 1.12 -19.70
N GLU A 31 0.25 0.28 -20.70
CA GLU A 31 0.19 -1.17 -20.58
C GLU A 31 1.20 -1.73 -19.56
N LYS A 32 2.40 -1.13 -19.48
CA LYS A 32 3.43 -1.56 -18.52
C LYS A 32 3.01 -1.26 -17.08
N LEU A 33 2.42 -0.09 -16.87
CA LEU A 33 1.85 0.29 -15.56
C LEU A 33 0.71 -0.65 -15.18
N ASP A 34 -0.22 -0.92 -16.11
CA ASP A 34 -1.34 -1.84 -15.90
C ASP A 34 -0.83 -3.22 -15.46
N GLN A 35 0.08 -3.80 -16.23
CA GLN A 35 0.65 -5.11 -15.92
C GLN A 35 1.39 -5.13 -14.57
N LYS A 36 2.19 -4.11 -14.28
CA LYS A 36 2.91 -3.95 -13.00
C LYS A 36 1.95 -3.97 -11.82
N LEU A 37 0.87 -3.20 -11.89
CA LEU A 37 -0.12 -3.10 -10.83
C LEU A 37 -0.94 -4.38 -10.64
N ARG A 38 -1.30 -5.07 -11.74
CA ARG A 38 -1.97 -6.38 -11.66
C ARG A 38 -1.09 -7.44 -11.01
N VAL A 39 0.20 -7.50 -11.37
CA VAL A 39 1.17 -8.42 -10.75
C VAL A 39 1.32 -8.11 -9.26
N ALA A 40 1.38 -6.83 -8.88
CA ALA A 40 1.42 -6.42 -7.48
C ALA A 40 0.17 -6.90 -6.71
N ALA A 41 -1.03 -6.68 -7.25
CA ALA A 41 -2.29 -7.13 -6.63
C ALA A 41 -2.34 -8.65 -6.45
N ILE A 42 -1.88 -9.42 -7.45
CA ILE A 42 -1.78 -10.89 -7.36
C ILE A 42 -0.80 -11.30 -6.24
N GLY A 43 0.37 -10.69 -6.19
CA GLY A 43 1.38 -10.97 -5.16
C GLY A 43 0.88 -10.63 -3.74
N ILE A 44 0.21 -9.49 -3.56
CA ILE A 44 -0.42 -9.08 -2.30
C ILE A 44 -1.47 -10.10 -1.86
N ARG A 45 -2.34 -10.51 -2.78
CA ARG A 45 -3.39 -11.49 -2.50
C ARG A 45 -2.80 -12.84 -2.09
N ALA A 46 -1.75 -13.28 -2.78
CA ALA A 46 -1.12 -14.59 -2.53
C ALA A 46 -0.44 -14.66 -1.15
N ARG A 47 0.23 -13.58 -0.71
CA ARG A 47 0.94 -13.56 0.59
C ARG A 47 0.08 -13.04 1.75
N GLY A 48 -1.02 -12.35 1.46
CA GLY A 48 -1.94 -11.83 2.47
C GLY A 48 -1.55 -10.48 3.08
N TYR A 49 -0.59 -9.77 2.50
CA TYR A 49 -0.15 -8.44 2.94
C TYR A 49 0.55 -7.67 1.83
N GLU A 50 0.58 -6.36 1.93
CA GLU A 50 1.28 -5.45 1.04
C GLU A 50 2.61 -5.00 1.66
N VAL A 51 3.62 -4.85 0.83
CA VAL A 51 4.88 -4.17 1.18
C VAL A 51 5.14 -3.10 0.13
N THR A 52 5.33 -1.86 0.58
CA THR A 52 5.78 -0.77 -0.28
C THR A 52 7.21 -0.37 0.05
N LEU A 53 7.96 -0.05 -0.99
CA LEU A 53 9.31 0.47 -0.86
C LEU A 53 9.29 2.00 -0.80
N ARG A 54 10.30 2.59 -0.20
CA ARG A 54 10.56 4.04 -0.28
C ARG A 54 10.81 4.44 -1.72
N THR A 55 10.34 5.60 -2.09
CA THR A 55 10.41 6.14 -3.45
C THR A 55 10.94 7.56 -3.44
N GLN A 56 11.45 8.01 -4.59
CA GLN A 56 11.80 9.41 -4.79
C GLN A 56 10.55 10.29 -4.79
N ALA A 57 9.43 9.77 -5.28
CA ALA A 57 8.13 10.45 -5.23
C ALA A 57 7.71 10.78 -3.79
N GLU A 58 7.87 9.82 -2.83
CA GLU A 58 7.60 10.08 -1.42
C GLU A 58 8.52 11.16 -0.84
N ALA A 59 9.81 11.14 -1.18
CA ALA A 59 10.76 12.14 -0.71
C ALA A 59 10.37 13.55 -1.20
N LYS A 60 10.03 13.67 -2.50
CA LYS A 60 9.56 14.93 -3.09
C LYS A 60 8.24 15.42 -2.46
N LEU A 61 7.29 14.51 -2.22
CA LEU A 61 6.03 14.86 -1.55
C LEU A 61 6.30 15.38 -0.14
N THR A 62 7.14 14.70 0.63
CA THR A 62 7.51 15.13 1.98
C THR A 62 8.10 16.54 1.98
N GLU A 63 9.02 16.83 1.06
CA GLU A 63 9.61 18.15 0.91
C GLU A 63 8.56 19.20 0.52
N ALA A 64 7.65 18.87 -0.41
CA ALA A 64 6.55 19.75 -0.80
C ALA A 64 5.61 20.05 0.39
N LEU A 65 5.25 19.03 1.18
CA LEU A 65 4.41 19.20 2.37
C LEU A 65 5.08 20.09 3.45
N HIS A 66 6.39 19.96 3.65
CA HIS A 66 7.13 20.87 4.53
C HIS A 66 7.07 22.34 4.07
N ARG A 67 7.16 22.58 2.77
CA ARG A 67 7.00 23.93 2.20
C ARG A 67 5.59 24.46 2.37
N ILE A 68 4.57 23.63 2.12
CA ILE A 68 3.15 24.00 2.26
C ILE A 68 2.80 24.28 3.74
N HIS A 69 3.43 23.58 4.69
CA HIS A 69 3.19 23.82 6.12
C HIS A 69 3.46 25.28 6.54
N SER A 70 4.43 25.93 5.94
CA SER A 70 4.79 27.33 6.24
C SER A 70 3.89 28.36 5.53
N ALA A 71 3.19 27.96 4.44
CA ALA A 71 2.29 28.81 3.66
C ALA A 71 1.13 27.93 3.13
N TRP A 72 0.18 27.63 4.02
CA TRP A 72 -0.92 26.73 3.71
C TRP A 72 -1.73 27.18 2.48
N SER A 73 -1.90 26.27 1.52
CA SER A 73 -2.73 26.44 0.33
C SER A 73 -3.29 25.10 -0.11
N LEU A 74 -4.61 25.03 -0.29
CA LEU A 74 -5.26 23.84 -0.81
C LEU A 74 -4.79 23.53 -2.24
N ALA A 75 -4.63 24.57 -3.08
CA ALA A 75 -4.13 24.40 -4.45
C ALA A 75 -2.72 23.82 -4.48
N ALA A 76 -1.82 24.26 -3.58
CA ALA A 76 -0.46 23.71 -3.49
C ALA A 76 -0.48 22.26 -2.99
N LEU A 77 -1.40 21.88 -2.12
CA LEU A 77 -1.58 20.50 -1.69
C LEU A 77 -2.08 19.60 -2.84
N ASP A 78 -3.07 20.08 -3.59
CA ASP A 78 -3.61 19.36 -4.76
C ASP A 78 -2.54 19.18 -5.83
N GLU A 79 -1.72 20.18 -6.09
CA GLU A 79 -0.58 20.11 -7.02
C GLU A 79 0.44 19.09 -6.55
N ALA A 80 0.86 19.15 -5.28
CA ALA A 80 1.85 18.24 -4.71
C ALA A 80 1.37 16.78 -4.73
N THR A 81 0.10 16.53 -4.43
CA THR A 81 -0.49 15.18 -4.46
C THR A 81 -0.67 14.67 -5.88
N SER A 82 -1.05 15.53 -6.82
CA SER A 82 -1.15 15.15 -8.25
C SER A 82 0.22 14.81 -8.82
N GLN A 83 1.24 15.61 -8.52
CA GLN A 83 2.62 15.34 -8.94
C GLN A 83 3.16 14.06 -8.33
N PHE A 84 2.88 13.80 -7.04
CA PHE A 84 3.24 12.55 -6.38
C PHE A 84 2.61 11.33 -7.07
N GLN A 85 1.32 11.40 -7.41
CA GLN A 85 0.63 10.30 -8.10
C GLN A 85 1.23 10.03 -9.49
N TYR A 86 1.57 11.09 -10.22
CA TYR A 86 2.22 10.99 -11.52
C TYR A 86 3.60 10.34 -11.42
N ASP A 87 4.47 10.86 -10.53
CA ASP A 87 5.84 10.36 -10.33
C ASP A 87 5.83 8.90 -9.87
N LEU A 88 4.91 8.52 -9.00
CA LEU A 88 4.78 7.17 -8.47
C LEU A 88 4.48 6.12 -9.56
N CYS A 89 3.84 6.52 -10.67
CA CYS A 89 3.58 5.61 -11.78
C CYS A 89 4.86 5.06 -12.43
N ASP A 90 5.94 5.82 -12.40
CA ASP A 90 7.23 5.42 -12.97
C ASP A 90 8.09 4.59 -12.01
N GLU A 91 7.78 4.59 -10.71
CA GLU A 91 8.60 3.93 -9.70
C GLU A 91 8.14 2.50 -9.40
N TYR A 92 9.10 1.62 -9.08
CA TYR A 92 8.83 0.28 -8.57
C TYR A 92 8.76 0.32 -7.04
N TYR A 93 7.55 0.32 -6.49
CA TYR A 93 7.33 0.45 -5.06
C TYR A 93 6.50 -0.68 -4.43
N HIS A 94 5.79 -1.48 -5.22
CA HIS A 94 5.16 -2.70 -4.73
C HIS A 94 6.09 -3.89 -4.94
N LEU A 95 6.41 -4.62 -3.88
CA LEU A 95 7.12 -5.88 -4.02
C LEU A 95 6.15 -6.98 -4.46
N ASP A 96 6.42 -7.62 -5.59
CA ASP A 96 5.75 -8.83 -6.05
C ASP A 96 6.28 -10.07 -5.33
N ARG A 97 7.59 -10.12 -5.07
CA ARG A 97 8.26 -11.20 -4.34
C ARG A 97 9.18 -10.64 -3.28
N ILE A 98 9.35 -11.39 -2.20
CA ILE A 98 10.26 -11.05 -1.10
C ILE A 98 11.29 -12.17 -1.00
N ASP A 99 12.57 -11.81 -1.20
CA ASP A 99 13.70 -12.71 -0.90
C ASP A 99 14.03 -12.54 0.59
N PRO A 100 13.93 -13.60 1.41
CA PRO A 100 14.22 -13.54 2.84
C PRO A 100 15.59 -12.98 3.20
N LYS A 101 16.58 -13.13 2.29
CA LYS A 101 17.98 -12.73 2.52
C LYS A 101 18.29 -11.33 1.98
N ALA A 102 17.48 -10.79 1.11
CA ALA A 102 17.69 -9.44 0.56
C ALA A 102 17.33 -8.35 1.58
N ASN A 103 17.95 -7.19 1.41
CA ASN A 103 17.65 -5.99 2.18
C ASN A 103 16.74 -5.06 1.37
N TYR A 104 15.76 -4.44 2.04
CA TYR A 104 14.77 -3.58 1.44
C TYR A 104 14.66 -2.26 2.20
N GLU A 105 14.54 -1.16 1.47
CA GLU A 105 14.14 0.15 1.99
C GLU A 105 12.62 0.21 2.03
N VAL A 106 12.03 -0.35 3.08
CA VAL A 106 10.58 -0.45 3.24
C VAL A 106 10.01 0.90 3.66
N SER A 107 8.95 1.33 2.98
CA SER A 107 8.09 2.45 3.40
C SER A 107 7.01 1.95 4.35
N THR A 108 6.20 0.97 3.90
CA THR A 108 5.13 0.40 4.73
C THR A 108 5.00 -1.11 4.56
N VAL A 109 4.49 -1.75 5.62
CA VAL A 109 3.89 -3.09 5.58
C VAL A 109 2.44 -2.95 5.97
N SER A 110 1.53 -3.44 5.14
CA SER A 110 0.08 -3.27 5.33
C SER A 110 -0.63 -4.62 5.30
N VAL A 111 -1.48 -4.87 6.31
CA VAL A 111 -2.22 -6.12 6.46
C VAL A 111 -3.72 -5.82 6.53
N PRO A 112 -4.56 -6.44 5.68
CA PRO A 112 -5.99 -6.19 5.68
C PRO A 112 -6.66 -6.79 6.91
N ILE A 113 -7.70 -6.11 7.39
CA ILE A 113 -8.65 -6.60 8.39
C ILE A 113 -9.98 -6.79 7.66
N PHE A 114 -10.49 -8.00 7.71
CA PHE A 114 -11.70 -8.37 7.00
C PHE A 114 -12.94 -8.19 7.86
N ALA A 115 -14.04 -7.77 7.23
CA ALA A 115 -15.37 -7.86 7.78
C ALA A 115 -16.07 -9.11 7.24
N TYR A 116 -17.34 -9.18 7.53
CA TYR A 116 -18.25 -10.18 6.99
C TYR A 116 -18.10 -10.27 5.45
N ARG A 117 -17.95 -11.49 4.89
CA ARG A 117 -17.77 -11.82 3.47
C ARG A 117 -16.36 -11.58 2.89
N GLU A 118 -15.34 -11.67 3.69
CA GLU A 118 -13.94 -11.56 3.23
C GLU A 118 -13.60 -10.23 2.51
N VAL A 119 -14.39 -9.19 2.76
CA VAL A 119 -14.13 -7.86 2.22
C VAL A 119 -13.26 -7.09 3.22
N PRO A 120 -12.12 -6.55 2.80
CA PRO A 120 -11.28 -5.76 3.68
C PRO A 120 -11.97 -4.42 4.00
N VAL A 121 -12.06 -4.09 5.28
CA VAL A 121 -12.70 -2.85 5.78
C VAL A 121 -11.72 -1.92 6.46
N LEU A 122 -10.64 -2.45 7.00
CA LEU A 122 -9.56 -1.73 7.64
C LEU A 122 -8.23 -2.34 7.22
N CYS A 123 -7.16 -1.67 7.60
CA CYS A 123 -5.81 -2.13 7.36
C CYS A 123 -4.94 -1.74 8.55
N PHE A 124 -4.16 -2.69 9.06
CA PHE A 124 -3.02 -2.33 9.89
C PHE A 124 -1.87 -1.89 8.99
N VAL A 125 -1.21 -0.81 9.35
CA VAL A 125 -0.05 -0.29 8.63
C VAL A 125 1.09 -0.09 9.62
N ALA A 126 2.22 -0.74 9.36
CA ALA A 126 3.49 -0.45 9.99
C ALA A 126 4.34 0.37 9.02
N GLY A 127 4.94 1.45 9.50
CA GLY A 127 5.77 2.35 8.70
C GLY A 127 6.88 2.97 9.54
N SER A 128 7.54 3.98 8.99
CA SER A 128 8.66 4.70 9.64
C SER A 128 9.85 3.80 9.96
N PHE A 129 10.22 2.95 9.02
CA PHE A 129 11.42 2.14 9.14
C PHE A 129 12.66 3.00 8.89
N ASP A 130 13.44 3.28 9.93
CA ASP A 130 14.63 4.17 9.84
C ASP A 130 15.79 3.52 9.07
N LYS A 131 15.79 2.20 8.96
CA LYS A 131 16.84 1.40 8.34
C LYS A 131 16.27 0.43 7.32
N THR A 132 17.14 -0.06 6.45
CA THR A 132 16.83 -1.24 5.64
C THR A 132 16.54 -2.45 6.53
N ILE A 133 15.59 -3.26 6.13
CA ILE A 133 15.23 -4.50 6.82
C ILE A 133 15.30 -5.66 5.83
N THR A 134 15.60 -6.85 6.34
CA THR A 134 15.68 -8.06 5.53
C THR A 134 14.28 -8.57 5.17
N GLY A 135 14.18 -9.38 4.10
CA GLY A 135 12.94 -10.04 3.76
C GLY A 135 12.38 -10.90 4.90
N SER A 136 13.24 -11.60 5.65
CA SER A 136 12.82 -12.36 6.84
C SER A 136 12.21 -11.46 7.92
N GLN A 137 12.76 -10.27 8.14
CA GLN A 137 12.19 -9.31 9.09
C GLN A 137 10.83 -8.76 8.60
N ILE A 138 10.68 -8.54 7.28
CA ILE A 138 9.39 -8.17 6.70
C ILE A 138 8.34 -9.25 6.98
N GLU A 139 8.69 -10.52 6.75
CA GLU A 139 7.80 -11.67 6.97
C GLU A 139 7.41 -11.80 8.44
N GLU A 140 8.36 -11.62 9.38
CA GLU A 140 8.08 -11.63 10.82
C GLU A 140 7.11 -10.52 11.22
N ILE A 141 7.34 -9.27 10.76
CA ILE A 141 6.45 -8.14 11.02
C ILE A 141 5.05 -8.43 10.46
N ALA A 142 4.97 -8.86 9.21
CA ALA A 142 3.70 -9.18 8.57
C ALA A 142 2.94 -10.32 9.29
N SER A 143 3.64 -11.36 9.76
CA SER A 143 3.04 -12.46 10.52
C SER A 143 2.39 -11.96 11.81
N ARG A 144 3.09 -11.15 12.60
CA ARG A 144 2.56 -10.56 13.84
C ARG A 144 1.36 -9.64 13.58
N MET A 145 1.43 -8.86 12.50
CA MET A 145 0.32 -8.00 12.09
C MET A 145 -0.90 -8.82 11.65
N LYS A 146 -0.70 -9.93 10.92
CA LYS A 146 -1.77 -10.84 10.51
C LYS A 146 -2.46 -11.48 11.72
N GLU A 147 -1.72 -11.98 12.69
CA GLU A 147 -2.29 -12.52 13.94
C GLU A 147 -3.19 -11.49 14.64
N SER A 148 -2.73 -10.23 14.69
CA SER A 148 -3.53 -9.14 15.26
C SER A 148 -4.77 -8.80 14.41
N ALA A 149 -4.64 -8.79 13.08
CA ALA A 149 -5.73 -8.55 12.15
C ALA A 149 -6.80 -9.65 12.24
N ASP A 150 -6.37 -10.91 12.29
CA ASP A 150 -7.27 -12.06 12.47
C ASP A 150 -8.04 -12.00 13.79
N ARG A 151 -7.38 -11.57 14.87
CA ARG A 151 -8.04 -11.36 16.16
C ARG A 151 -9.12 -10.27 16.07
N VAL A 152 -8.82 -9.13 15.44
CA VAL A 152 -9.80 -8.06 15.24
C VAL A 152 -10.96 -8.55 14.37
N THR A 153 -10.68 -9.32 13.32
CA THR A 153 -11.71 -9.92 12.45
C THR A 153 -12.66 -10.82 13.26
N ARG A 154 -12.14 -11.69 14.14
CA ARG A 154 -12.95 -12.57 14.99
C ARG A 154 -13.77 -11.78 16.02
N LEU A 155 -13.20 -10.75 16.63
CA LEU A 155 -13.91 -9.85 17.53
C LEU A 155 -15.07 -9.15 16.83
N ALA A 156 -14.85 -8.62 15.63
CA ALA A 156 -15.87 -7.95 14.82
C ALA A 156 -16.98 -8.91 14.38
N ALA A 157 -16.66 -10.19 14.20
CA ALA A 157 -17.64 -11.24 13.88
C ALA A 157 -18.39 -11.78 15.12
N GLY A 158 -18.10 -11.28 16.32
CA GLY A 158 -18.70 -11.79 17.58
C GLY A 158 -18.25 -13.19 17.98
N GLN A 159 -17.14 -13.67 17.43
CA GLN A 159 -16.56 -15.00 17.71
C GLN A 159 -15.59 -15.02 18.90
N GLU A 160 -15.17 -13.86 19.36
CA GLU A 160 -14.36 -13.66 20.57
C GLU A 160 -14.95 -12.54 21.43
N THR A 161 -14.77 -12.63 22.75
CA THR A 161 -15.08 -11.56 23.71
C THR A 161 -13.78 -10.86 24.10
N VAL A 162 -13.83 -9.55 24.28
CA VAL A 162 -12.72 -8.79 24.88
C VAL A 162 -12.63 -9.22 26.34
N ALA A 163 -11.56 -9.90 26.72
CA ALA A 163 -11.28 -10.26 28.11
C ALA A 163 -10.68 -9.06 28.86
#